data_41699dedb380b9f283a93d6b842a1325
#
_entry.id   41699dedb380b9f283a93d6b842a1325
#
_cell.length_a   1.000
_cell.length_b   1.000
_cell.length_c   1.000
_cell.angle_alpha   90.00
_cell.angle_beta   90.00
_cell.angle_gamma   90.00
#
_symmetry.space_group_name_H-M   'P 1'
#
loop_
_entity.id
_entity.type
_entity.pdbx_description
1 polymer ?
#
loop_
_entity_poly.entity_id
_entity_poly.type
_entity_poly.pdbx_seq_one_letter_code
_entity_poly.pdbx_strand_id
1 'polypeptide(L)'
;MKLRKVFVHAALLAGAMVGLAGNAAQAACREDLVETAQNLQRTRAGVEEAAKGAATAQCAAYRQHVAALTKVRTVFARCDTSAAKAQNSAKVGTEIATFTRQMRASCKS
;
A
#
# COMPACT_ATOMS: atom_id res chain seq x y z
N MET A 1 10.42 -8.69 -10.34
CA MET A 1 11.28 -7.68 -10.94
C MET A 1 10.58 -6.37 -11.24
N LYS A 2 9.38 -6.38 -11.82
CA LYS A 2 8.61 -5.15 -12.05
C LYS A 2 8.21 -4.43 -10.77
N LEU A 3 8.03 -5.18 -9.68
CA LEU A 3 7.71 -4.63 -8.36
C LEU A 3 8.84 -3.81 -7.76
N ARG A 4 10.10 -4.17 -8.01
CA ARG A 4 11.25 -3.41 -7.53
C ARG A 4 11.32 -2.01 -8.16
N LYS A 5 10.95 -1.90 -9.43
CA LYS A 5 10.93 -0.59 -10.13
C LYS A 5 9.85 0.33 -9.57
N VAL A 6 8.72 -0.22 -9.19
CA VAL A 6 7.63 0.56 -8.58
C VAL A 6 8.05 1.09 -7.20
N PHE A 7 8.77 0.29 -6.44
CA PHE A 7 9.27 0.72 -5.13
C PHE A 7 10.33 1.82 -5.24
N VAL A 8 11.20 1.72 -6.24
CA VAL A 8 12.21 2.76 -6.49
C VAL A 8 11.55 4.09 -6.83
N HIS A 9 10.46 4.05 -7.58
CA HIS A 9 9.71 5.27 -7.91
C HIS A 9 9.01 5.85 -6.70
N ALA A 10 8.48 5.02 -5.82
CA ALA A 10 7.86 5.48 -4.58
C ALA A 10 8.89 6.13 -3.64
N ALA A 11 10.10 5.59 -3.59
CA ALA A 11 11.18 6.16 -2.80
C ALA A 11 11.66 7.50 -3.37
N LEU A 12 11.64 7.65 -4.70
CA LEU A 12 11.98 8.92 -5.36
C LEU A 12 10.92 9.99 -5.10
N LEU A 13 9.66 9.62 -5.03
CA LEU A 13 8.58 10.55 -4.69
C LEU A 13 8.71 11.04 -3.24
N ALA A 14 9.08 10.16 -2.33
CA ALA A 14 9.33 10.54 -0.94
C ALA A 14 10.53 11.49 -0.84
N GLY A 15 11.57 11.28 -1.65
CA GLY A 15 12.73 12.17 -1.73
C GLY A 15 12.39 13.57 -2.23
N ALA A 16 11.48 13.67 -3.20
CA ALA A 16 11.05 14.96 -3.74
C ALA A 16 10.25 15.78 -2.72
N MET A 17 9.53 15.12 -1.83
CA MET A 17 8.78 15.80 -0.77
C MET A 17 9.67 16.42 0.31
N VAL A 18 10.88 15.92 0.48
CA VAL A 18 11.84 16.42 1.48
C VAL A 18 12.27 17.83 1.18
N GLY A 19 12.34 18.22 -0.10
CA GLY A 19 12.73 19.56 -0.51
C GLY A 19 11.74 20.65 -0.14
N LEU A 20 10.50 20.28 0.24
CA LEU A 20 9.45 21.23 0.65
C LEU A 20 9.27 21.27 2.16
N ALA A 21 10.13 20.58 2.88
CA ALA A 21 9.99 20.40 4.32
C ALA A 21 10.27 21.69 5.08
N GLY A 22 9.30 22.17 5.76
CA GLY A 22 9.40 23.30 6.66
C GLY A 22 8.39 23.20 7.78
N ASN A 23 7.47 22.22 7.73
CA ASN A 23 6.44 22.11 8.76
C ASN A 23 6.26 20.68 9.25
N ALA A 24 5.67 20.57 10.45
CA ALA A 24 5.44 19.29 11.12
C ALA A 24 4.51 18.36 10.33
N ALA A 25 3.55 18.91 9.58
CA ALA A 25 2.61 18.13 8.80
C ALA A 25 3.31 17.36 7.68
N GLN A 26 4.29 17.99 7.03
CA GLN A 26 5.06 17.29 5.97
C GLN A 26 5.98 16.23 6.54
N ALA A 27 6.59 16.48 7.71
CA ALA A 27 7.39 15.47 8.39
C ALA A 27 6.54 14.26 8.77
N ALA A 28 5.34 14.49 9.31
CA ALA A 28 4.40 13.43 9.66
C ALA A 28 3.97 12.64 8.42
N CYS A 29 3.70 13.32 7.29
CA CYS A 29 3.37 12.67 6.03
C CYS A 29 4.49 11.77 5.52
N ARG A 30 5.73 12.23 5.62
CA ARG A 30 6.88 11.42 5.20
C ARG A 30 6.99 10.15 6.02
N GLU A 31 6.86 10.25 7.33
CA GLU A 31 6.88 9.10 8.21
C GLU A 31 5.74 8.13 7.90
N ASP A 32 4.53 8.66 7.70
CA ASP A 32 3.36 7.85 7.37
C ASP A 32 3.53 7.14 6.03
N LEU A 33 4.10 7.81 5.02
CA LEU A 33 4.35 7.20 3.72
C LEU A 33 5.35 6.04 3.83
N VAL A 34 6.43 6.22 4.59
CA VAL A 34 7.43 5.17 4.81
C VAL A 34 6.82 4.00 5.56
N GLU A 35 6.10 4.28 6.64
CA GLU A 35 5.47 3.25 7.46
C GLU A 35 4.45 2.44 6.67
N THR A 36 3.59 3.11 5.89
CA THR A 36 2.59 2.42 5.09
C THR A 36 3.23 1.59 3.98
N ALA A 37 4.32 2.07 3.38
CA ALA A 37 5.05 1.32 2.37
C ALA A 37 5.65 0.04 2.96
N GLN A 38 6.27 0.13 4.14
CA GLN A 38 6.84 -1.03 4.83
C GLN A 38 5.77 -2.02 5.22
N ASN A 39 4.65 -1.54 5.75
CA ASN A 39 3.52 -2.38 6.12
C ASN A 39 2.94 -3.10 4.91
N LEU A 40 2.82 -2.40 3.79
CA LEU A 40 2.32 -2.99 2.55
C LEU A 40 3.24 -4.10 2.04
N GLN A 41 4.55 -3.92 2.14
CA GLN A 41 5.51 -4.97 1.78
C GLN A 41 5.34 -6.21 2.66
N ARG A 42 5.17 -6.03 3.96
CA ARG A 42 4.96 -7.14 4.89
C ARG A 42 3.68 -7.89 4.59
N THR A 43 2.59 -7.19 4.35
CA THR A 43 1.31 -7.85 4.06
C THR A 43 1.33 -8.54 2.71
N ARG A 44 2.04 -7.99 1.73
CA ARG A 44 2.24 -8.64 0.43
C ARG A 44 3.02 -9.93 0.57
N ALA A 45 4.10 -9.92 1.33
CA ALA A 45 4.87 -11.12 1.65
C ALA A 45 4.00 -12.15 2.36
N GLY A 46 3.12 -11.70 3.27
CA GLY A 46 2.15 -12.56 3.94
C GLY A 46 1.19 -13.23 2.99
N VAL A 47 0.69 -12.51 1.99
CA VAL A 47 -0.18 -13.07 0.95
C VAL A 47 0.56 -14.14 0.14
N GLU A 48 1.79 -13.86 -0.26
CA GLU A 48 2.60 -14.81 -1.03
C GLU A 48 2.87 -16.08 -0.23
N GLU A 49 3.19 -15.96 1.04
CA GLU A 49 3.42 -17.10 1.92
C GLU A 49 2.13 -17.90 2.14
N ALA A 50 1.02 -17.21 2.38
CA ALA A 50 -0.29 -17.84 2.61
C ALA A 50 -0.82 -18.55 1.37
N ALA A 51 -0.41 -18.14 0.17
CA ALA A 51 -0.84 -18.77 -1.09
C ALA A 51 -0.48 -20.25 -1.13
N LYS A 52 0.52 -20.67 -0.38
CA LYS A 52 0.97 -22.07 -0.28
C LYS A 52 0.16 -22.88 0.75
N GLY A 53 -0.68 -22.22 1.53
CA GLY A 53 -1.35 -22.82 2.66
C GLY A 53 -2.86 -22.94 2.50
N ALA A 54 -3.52 -23.16 3.61
CA ALA A 54 -4.97 -23.36 3.68
C ALA A 54 -5.75 -22.08 3.38
N ALA A 55 -7.01 -22.22 2.99
CA ALA A 55 -7.90 -21.10 2.70
C ALA A 55 -8.06 -20.15 3.88
N THR A 56 -8.05 -20.65 5.12
CA THR A 56 -8.13 -19.81 6.31
C THR A 56 -6.93 -18.89 6.46
N ALA A 57 -5.73 -19.38 6.16
CA ALA A 57 -4.52 -18.58 6.17
C ALA A 57 -4.55 -17.52 5.05
N GLN A 58 -5.04 -17.89 3.88
CA GLN A 58 -5.22 -16.96 2.76
C GLN A 58 -6.22 -15.87 3.10
N CYS A 59 -7.35 -16.23 3.71
CA CYS A 59 -8.37 -15.27 4.16
C CYS A 59 -7.75 -14.22 5.10
N ALA A 60 -7.02 -14.66 6.12
CA ALA A 60 -6.38 -13.77 7.08
C ALA A 60 -5.36 -12.85 6.39
N ALA A 61 -4.53 -13.40 5.50
CA ALA A 61 -3.51 -12.64 4.79
C ALA A 61 -4.14 -11.57 3.87
N TYR A 62 -5.19 -11.91 3.15
CA TYR A 62 -5.89 -10.96 2.29
C TYR A 62 -6.56 -9.85 3.10
N ARG A 63 -7.14 -10.17 4.25
CA ARG A 63 -7.72 -9.14 5.14
C ARG A 63 -6.68 -8.13 5.58
N GLN A 64 -5.51 -8.61 5.97
CA GLN A 64 -4.41 -7.72 6.39
C GLN A 64 -3.92 -6.87 5.24
N HIS A 65 -3.81 -7.44 4.05
CA HIS A 65 -3.34 -6.73 2.87
C HIS A 65 -4.34 -5.66 2.41
N VAL A 66 -5.62 -5.98 2.39
CA VAL A 66 -6.68 -5.01 2.06
C VAL A 66 -6.68 -3.85 3.07
N ALA A 67 -6.51 -4.16 4.36
CA ALA A 67 -6.42 -3.13 5.39
C ALA A 67 -5.19 -2.22 5.16
N ALA A 68 -4.04 -2.82 4.80
CA ALA A 68 -2.83 -2.07 4.50
C ALA A 68 -3.01 -1.16 3.27
N LEU A 69 -3.64 -1.66 2.21
CA LEU A 69 -3.94 -0.88 1.01
C LEU A 69 -4.90 0.28 1.31
N THR A 70 -5.91 0.03 2.13
CA THR A 70 -6.86 1.07 2.55
C THR A 70 -6.15 2.19 3.30
N LYS A 71 -5.21 1.85 4.16
CA LYS A 71 -4.39 2.83 4.89
C LYS A 71 -3.50 3.62 3.93
N VAL A 72 -2.89 2.97 2.95
CA VAL A 72 -2.11 3.64 1.91
C VAL A 72 -2.97 4.66 1.18
N ARG A 73 -4.19 4.29 0.81
CA ARG A 73 -5.11 5.21 0.13
C ARG A 73 -5.40 6.45 0.98
N THR A 74 -5.64 6.26 2.26
CA THR A 74 -5.90 7.36 3.20
C THR A 74 -4.69 8.28 3.32
N VAL A 75 -3.51 7.71 3.47
CA VAL A 75 -2.26 8.49 3.58
C VAL A 75 -1.97 9.21 2.27
N PHE A 76 -2.16 8.58 1.13
CA PHE A 76 -1.97 9.21 -0.18
C PHE A 76 -2.93 10.39 -0.39
N ALA A 77 -4.19 10.23 0.00
CA ALA A 77 -5.17 11.31 -0.12
C ALA A 77 -4.74 12.55 0.64
N ARG A 78 -4.11 12.37 1.80
CA ARG A 78 -3.65 13.46 2.64
C ARG A 78 -2.27 13.98 2.27
N CYS A 79 -1.36 13.09 1.87
CA CYS A 79 0.07 13.36 1.80
C CYS A 79 0.64 13.42 0.39
N ASP A 80 -0.05 12.89 -0.62
CA ASP A 80 0.43 12.92 -2.00
C ASP A 80 0.10 14.28 -2.61
N THR A 81 1.14 15.08 -2.84
CA THR A 81 1.03 16.40 -3.47
C THR A 81 1.57 16.39 -4.90
N SER A 82 1.91 15.21 -5.42
CA SER A 82 2.47 15.08 -6.77
C SER A 82 1.41 15.26 -7.86
N ALA A 83 1.88 15.56 -9.07
CA ALA A 83 1.00 15.61 -10.24
C ALA A 83 0.36 14.26 -10.55
N ALA A 84 0.94 13.17 -10.06
CA ALA A 84 0.45 11.81 -10.26
C ALA A 84 -0.57 11.36 -9.19
N LYS A 85 -1.02 12.26 -8.32
CA LYS A 85 -1.94 11.93 -7.21
C LYS A 85 -3.16 11.14 -7.67
N ALA A 86 -3.83 11.60 -8.72
CA ALA A 86 -5.03 10.94 -9.23
C ALA A 86 -4.73 9.53 -9.72
N GLN A 87 -3.62 9.35 -10.43
CA GLN A 87 -3.20 8.04 -10.93
C GLN A 87 -2.80 7.11 -9.78
N ASN A 88 -2.09 7.61 -8.80
CA ASN A 88 -1.68 6.82 -7.63
C ASN A 88 -2.90 6.36 -6.84
N SER A 89 -3.87 7.23 -6.62
CA SER A 89 -5.12 6.90 -5.94
C SER A 89 -5.93 5.87 -6.71
N ALA A 90 -6.02 6.01 -8.04
CA ALA A 90 -6.74 5.06 -8.89
C ALA A 90 -6.08 3.68 -8.86
N LYS A 91 -4.76 3.63 -8.87
CA LYS A 91 -3.99 2.39 -8.81
C LYS A 91 -4.25 1.64 -7.50
N VAL A 92 -4.19 2.35 -6.39
CA VAL A 92 -4.48 1.76 -5.07
C VAL A 92 -5.92 1.26 -5.01
N GLY A 93 -6.87 2.05 -5.54
CA GLY A 93 -8.27 1.64 -5.60
C GLY A 93 -8.48 0.35 -6.38
N THR A 94 -7.79 0.19 -7.52
CA THR A 94 -7.83 -1.03 -8.32
C THR A 94 -7.27 -2.23 -7.56
N GLU A 95 -6.17 -2.05 -6.85
CA GLU A 95 -5.59 -3.11 -6.02
C GLU A 95 -6.51 -3.51 -4.88
N ILE A 96 -7.14 -2.53 -4.21
CA ILE A 96 -8.11 -2.80 -3.15
C ILE A 96 -9.25 -3.65 -3.71
N ALA A 97 -9.80 -3.30 -4.87
CA ALA A 97 -10.88 -4.07 -5.49
C ALA A 97 -10.46 -5.51 -5.80
N THR A 98 -9.26 -5.68 -6.38
CA THR A 98 -8.72 -6.99 -6.72
C THR A 98 -8.55 -7.88 -5.50
N PHE A 99 -7.88 -7.37 -4.47
CA PHE A 99 -7.61 -8.15 -3.25
C PHE A 99 -8.86 -8.36 -2.41
N THR A 100 -9.83 -7.45 -2.47
CA THR A 100 -11.13 -7.65 -1.81
C THR A 100 -11.87 -8.82 -2.42
N ARG A 101 -11.85 -8.97 -3.75
CA ARG A 101 -12.46 -10.13 -4.42
C ARG A 101 -11.77 -11.42 -4.00
N GLN A 102 -10.45 -11.43 -3.97
CA GLN A 102 -9.69 -12.61 -3.53
C GLN A 102 -9.95 -12.95 -2.06
N MET A 103 -10.04 -11.92 -1.23
CA MET A 103 -10.40 -12.08 0.18
C MET A 103 -11.76 -12.76 0.33
N ARG A 104 -12.76 -12.26 -0.38
CA ARG A 104 -14.11 -12.83 -0.33
C ARG A 104 -14.12 -14.26 -0.77
N ALA A 105 -13.39 -14.60 -1.82
CA ALA A 105 -13.28 -15.97 -2.31
C ALA A 105 -12.63 -16.89 -1.27
N SER A 106 -11.56 -16.42 -0.62
CA SER A 106 -10.84 -17.22 0.38
C SER A 106 -11.58 -17.33 1.72
N CYS A 107 -12.40 -16.33 2.04
CA CYS A 107 -13.10 -16.26 3.33
C CYS A 107 -14.50 -16.92 3.31
N LYS A 108 -14.87 -17.57 2.23
CA LYS A 108 -16.21 -18.15 2.05
C LYS A 108 -16.50 -19.42 2.83
N SER A 109 -15.49 -20.09 3.28
CA SER A 109 -15.70 -21.38 3.97
C SER A 109 -16.01 -21.23 5.44
#